data_dc6991ee230fcb784d590bbbab05bfc6
#
_entry.id   dc6991ee230fcb784d590bbbab05bfc6
#
_cell.length_a   1.000
_cell.length_b   1.000
_cell.length_c   1.000
_cell.angle_alpha   90.00
_cell.angle_beta   90.00
_cell.angle_gamma   90.00
#
_symmetry.space_group_name_H-M   'P 1'
#
loop_
_entity.id
_entity.type
_entity.pdbx_description
1 polymer ?
#
loop_
_entity_poly.entity_id
_entity_poly.type
_entity_poly.pdbx_seq_one_letter_code
_entity_poly.pdbx_strand_id
1 'polypeptide(L)'
;MPYPANYGGVIDVFYKLKALHSLGIEIYFHVFEYGRGEQKELNKYCKEVFYYPRNSFIKSFLSVDPFIVKTRANDDLIKNINKYDFPILFEGLHTTIPIQLEKLNGQKTYVRAHNIEHNFYKGLAKSESNVFKRNFFKQEAEKLKRYEKILLNVDGVFTISPNEQKYFRKKYGVKCKYIPAFHDTEIHTNLEVKGNFILYHGNVSVSENVKAALFLIDTYKDSIYQLVIASSYVNDQLAIEIVKHKNIRFHSLQGEDDLNRLFENAHINVLPTFQNTGIKLKLLNTLYQGKFVIANDFMIDDTGLESLCEKANTKEEFLTKTKELLDKTFDPKIVETRKKILHNFSPIESAKKIIDIILTRDRHLK
;
A
#
# COMPACT_ATOMS: atom_id res chain seq x y z
N MET A 1 -8.50 -9.82 -5.37
CA MET A 1 -9.80 -9.30 -4.87
C MET A 1 -9.57 -7.98 -4.13
N PRO A 2 -9.98 -6.81 -4.67
CA PRO A 2 -9.68 -5.51 -4.09
C PRO A 2 -10.72 -5.01 -3.06
N TYR A 3 -11.78 -5.76 -2.78
CA TYR A 3 -12.77 -5.39 -1.78
C TYR A 3 -12.98 -6.53 -0.76
N PRO A 4 -13.20 -6.23 0.54
CA PRO A 4 -13.06 -4.91 1.19
C PRO A 4 -11.61 -4.39 1.15
N ALA A 5 -11.46 -3.05 1.03
CA ALA A 5 -10.18 -2.38 0.85
C ALA A 5 -9.46 -2.17 2.20
N ASN A 6 -8.95 -3.24 2.79
CA ASN A 6 -8.46 -3.29 4.17
C ASN A 6 -6.93 -3.46 4.33
N TYR A 7 -6.15 -3.48 3.23
CA TYR A 7 -4.68 -3.47 3.28
C TYR A 7 -4.08 -2.89 1.98
N GLY A 8 -2.82 -2.49 2.03
CA GLY A 8 -2.13 -1.66 1.07
C GLY A 8 -2.41 -1.87 -0.42
N GLY A 9 -2.07 -3.05 -0.98
CA GLY A 9 -2.28 -3.32 -2.40
C GLY A 9 -3.76 -3.37 -2.82
N VAL A 10 -4.64 -3.80 -1.92
CA VAL A 10 -6.09 -3.84 -2.13
C VAL A 10 -6.69 -2.45 -2.17
N ILE A 11 -6.22 -1.56 -1.27
CA ILE A 11 -6.60 -0.15 -1.23
C ILE A 11 -6.22 0.54 -2.54
N ASP A 12 -4.97 0.40 -3.00
CA ASP A 12 -4.50 0.99 -4.27
C ASP A 12 -5.40 0.61 -5.45
N VAL A 13 -5.73 -0.68 -5.57
CA VAL A 13 -6.59 -1.15 -6.68
C VAL A 13 -8.01 -0.62 -6.56
N PHE A 14 -8.64 -0.70 -5.39
CA PHE A 14 -10.03 -0.30 -5.20
C PHE A 14 -10.26 1.21 -5.45
N TYR A 15 -9.43 2.07 -4.84
CA TYR A 15 -9.56 3.52 -5.04
C TYR A 15 -9.15 3.95 -6.46
N LYS A 16 -8.31 3.18 -7.15
CA LYS A 16 -8.04 3.40 -8.57
C LYS A 16 -9.26 3.09 -9.44
N LEU A 17 -9.99 1.99 -9.18
CA LEU A 17 -11.26 1.71 -9.87
C LEU A 17 -12.25 2.85 -9.69
N LYS A 18 -12.44 3.35 -8.46
CA LYS A 18 -13.29 4.51 -8.15
C LYS A 18 -12.87 5.75 -8.95
N ALA A 19 -11.58 6.07 -8.93
CA ALA A 19 -11.06 7.28 -9.59
C ALA A 19 -11.17 7.20 -11.12
N LEU A 20 -10.85 6.06 -11.73
CA LEU A 20 -11.00 5.87 -13.18
C LEU A 20 -12.47 5.91 -13.60
N HIS A 21 -13.36 5.26 -12.86
CA HIS A 21 -14.80 5.30 -13.09
C HIS A 21 -15.36 6.73 -13.02
N SER A 22 -14.97 7.52 -12.01
CA SER A 22 -15.42 8.91 -11.86
C SER A 22 -14.96 9.84 -13.00
N LEU A 23 -13.93 9.44 -13.74
CA LEU A 23 -13.44 10.11 -14.95
C LEU A 23 -14.07 9.55 -16.24
N GLY A 24 -15.09 8.70 -16.14
CA GLY A 24 -15.84 8.16 -17.27
C GLY A 24 -15.15 6.97 -17.99
N ILE A 25 -14.15 6.34 -17.37
CA ILE A 25 -13.50 5.16 -17.96
C ILE A 25 -14.36 3.91 -17.70
N GLU A 26 -14.73 3.20 -18.77
CA GLU A 26 -15.36 1.88 -18.67
C GLU A 26 -14.29 0.82 -18.36
N ILE A 27 -14.50 0.06 -17.28
CA ILE A 27 -13.52 -0.91 -16.76
C ILE A 27 -14.09 -2.31 -16.86
N TYR A 28 -13.38 -3.20 -17.56
CA TYR A 28 -13.58 -4.64 -17.56
C TYR A 28 -12.58 -5.25 -16.59
N PHE A 29 -13.07 -5.69 -15.43
CA PHE A 29 -12.20 -6.05 -14.32
C PHE A 29 -12.05 -7.55 -14.17
N HIS A 30 -10.82 -8.06 -14.30
CA HIS A 30 -10.47 -9.47 -14.17
C HIS A 30 -9.82 -9.71 -12.81
N VAL A 31 -10.41 -10.55 -11.97
CA VAL A 31 -9.97 -10.74 -10.58
C VAL A 31 -9.89 -12.20 -10.19
N PHE A 32 -8.81 -12.56 -9.48
CA PHE A 32 -8.69 -13.87 -8.87
C PHE A 32 -9.33 -13.88 -7.49
N GLU A 33 -10.30 -14.78 -7.32
CA GLU A 33 -10.98 -15.01 -6.05
C GLU A 33 -10.17 -15.99 -5.18
N TYR A 34 -10.09 -15.69 -3.88
CA TYR A 34 -9.50 -16.58 -2.87
C TYR A 34 -10.04 -16.24 -1.47
N GLY A 35 -11.17 -16.83 -1.12
CA GLY A 35 -11.75 -16.76 0.23
C GLY A 35 -12.55 -15.50 0.56
N ARG A 36 -12.78 -14.60 -0.41
CA ARG A 36 -13.59 -13.38 -0.20
C ARG A 36 -14.94 -13.42 -0.92
N GLY A 37 -15.14 -14.39 -1.82
CA GLY A 37 -16.32 -14.46 -2.67
C GLY A 37 -16.46 -13.30 -3.66
N GLU A 38 -17.50 -13.32 -4.46
CA GLU A 38 -17.84 -12.23 -5.36
C GLU A 38 -18.29 -10.99 -4.59
N GLN A 39 -17.87 -9.81 -5.04
CA GLN A 39 -18.12 -8.55 -4.34
C GLN A 39 -18.99 -7.62 -5.19
N LYS A 40 -20.28 -7.52 -4.84
CA LYS A 40 -21.24 -6.64 -5.54
C LYS A 40 -20.80 -5.17 -5.58
N GLU A 41 -19.99 -4.73 -4.62
CA GLU A 41 -19.48 -3.36 -4.57
C GLU A 41 -18.65 -3.01 -5.82
N LEU A 42 -17.93 -3.98 -6.40
CA LEU A 42 -17.12 -3.76 -7.60
C LEU A 42 -17.97 -3.42 -8.83
N ASN A 43 -19.22 -3.90 -8.89
CA ASN A 43 -20.13 -3.64 -10.00
C ASN A 43 -20.55 -2.16 -10.09
N LYS A 44 -20.35 -1.37 -9.03
CA LYS A 44 -20.60 0.08 -9.06
C LYS A 44 -19.56 0.85 -9.88
N TYR A 45 -18.37 0.30 -10.04
CA TYR A 45 -17.22 0.97 -10.65
C TYR A 45 -16.71 0.29 -11.90
N CYS A 46 -17.21 -0.91 -12.21
CA CYS A 46 -16.78 -1.70 -13.36
C CYS A 46 -17.97 -2.01 -14.26
N LYS A 47 -17.74 -1.99 -15.58
CA LYS A 47 -18.73 -2.40 -16.58
C LYS A 47 -19.06 -3.88 -16.46
N GLU A 48 -18.02 -4.68 -16.23
CA GLU A 48 -18.11 -6.12 -16.03
C GLU A 48 -16.99 -6.58 -15.08
N VAL A 49 -17.27 -7.56 -14.24
CA VAL A 49 -16.31 -8.17 -13.31
C VAL A 49 -16.25 -9.67 -13.56
N PHE A 50 -15.08 -10.15 -13.94
CA PHE A 50 -14.81 -11.57 -14.18
C PHE A 50 -14.05 -12.16 -13.01
N TYR A 51 -14.54 -13.25 -12.44
CA TYR A 51 -13.94 -13.93 -11.31
C TYR A 51 -13.29 -15.23 -11.74
N TYR A 52 -12.06 -15.46 -11.30
CA TYR A 52 -11.29 -16.66 -11.63
C TYR A 52 -10.76 -17.34 -10.37
N PRO A 53 -10.79 -18.69 -10.31
CA PRO A 53 -10.15 -19.44 -9.25
C PRO A 53 -8.61 -19.35 -9.41
N ARG A 54 -7.90 -19.44 -8.30
CA ARG A 54 -6.44 -19.66 -8.32
C ARG A 54 -6.14 -21.13 -8.52
N ASN A 55 -5.02 -21.41 -9.18
CA ASN A 55 -4.51 -22.78 -9.28
C ASN A 55 -4.11 -23.33 -7.90
N SER A 56 -4.21 -24.66 -7.76
CA SER A 56 -3.86 -25.34 -6.53
C SER A 56 -2.39 -25.12 -6.12
N PHE A 57 -2.15 -25.17 -4.81
CA PHE A 57 -0.82 -25.00 -4.22
C PHE A 57 0.20 -25.99 -4.80
N ILE A 58 -0.14 -27.29 -4.89
CA ILE A 58 0.77 -28.35 -5.30
C ILE A 58 1.29 -28.12 -6.73
N LYS A 59 0.40 -27.82 -7.69
CA LYS A 59 0.77 -27.57 -9.10
C LYS A 59 1.66 -26.33 -9.26
N SER A 60 1.51 -25.35 -8.39
CA SER A 60 2.23 -24.07 -8.48
C SER A 60 3.56 -24.09 -7.73
N PHE A 61 3.67 -24.89 -6.66
CA PHE A 61 4.87 -24.96 -5.81
C PHE A 61 6.09 -25.50 -6.53
N LEU A 62 5.90 -26.54 -7.37
CA LEU A 62 6.98 -27.19 -8.13
C LEU A 62 7.36 -26.47 -9.42
N SER A 63 6.70 -25.34 -9.71
CA SER A 63 6.96 -24.57 -10.94
C SER A 63 8.31 -23.85 -10.90
N VAL A 64 8.92 -23.70 -12.09
CA VAL A 64 10.07 -22.81 -12.31
C VAL A 64 9.65 -21.35 -12.20
N ASP A 65 8.39 -21.04 -12.57
CA ASP A 65 7.81 -19.70 -12.41
C ASP A 65 7.57 -19.39 -10.93
N PRO A 66 7.56 -18.11 -10.55
CA PRO A 66 7.20 -17.71 -9.20
C PRO A 66 5.81 -18.24 -8.81
N PHE A 67 5.68 -18.73 -7.60
CA PHE A 67 4.43 -19.29 -7.07
C PHE A 67 3.25 -18.33 -7.24
N ILE A 68 3.45 -17.05 -6.88
CA ILE A 68 2.39 -16.04 -6.98
C ILE A 68 1.95 -15.75 -8.42
N VAL A 69 2.81 -15.95 -9.41
CA VAL A 69 2.49 -15.84 -10.84
C VAL A 69 1.76 -17.08 -11.32
N LYS A 70 2.33 -18.27 -11.03
CA LYS A 70 1.79 -19.55 -11.50
C LYS A 70 0.40 -19.87 -10.96
N THR A 71 0.09 -19.46 -9.74
CA THR A 71 -1.27 -19.61 -9.17
C THR A 71 -2.33 -18.84 -9.95
N ARG A 72 -1.94 -17.90 -10.82
CA ARG A 72 -2.84 -17.08 -11.64
C ARG A 72 -2.84 -17.42 -13.13
N ALA A 73 -2.24 -18.53 -13.53
CA ALA A 73 -2.38 -19.04 -14.88
C ALA A 73 -3.80 -19.60 -15.08
N ASN A 74 -4.58 -18.98 -15.98
CA ASN A 74 -5.96 -19.34 -16.23
C ASN A 74 -6.31 -19.07 -17.70
N ASP A 75 -6.80 -20.09 -18.40
CA ASP A 75 -7.12 -19.99 -19.84
C ASP A 75 -8.39 -19.18 -20.10
N ASP A 76 -9.38 -19.22 -19.18
CA ASP A 76 -10.60 -18.40 -19.29
C ASP A 76 -10.28 -16.91 -19.14
N LEU A 77 -9.30 -16.55 -18.27
CA LEU A 77 -8.79 -15.18 -18.18
C LEU A 77 -8.28 -14.73 -19.54
N ILE A 78 -7.42 -15.53 -20.17
CA ILE A 78 -6.82 -15.20 -21.48
C ILE A 78 -7.90 -15.07 -22.56
N LYS A 79 -8.86 -16.01 -22.60
CA LYS A 79 -9.99 -15.98 -23.51
C LYS A 79 -10.84 -14.72 -23.32
N ASN A 80 -11.13 -14.34 -22.07
CA ASN A 80 -11.95 -13.16 -21.79
C ASN A 80 -11.24 -11.84 -22.08
N ILE A 81 -9.95 -11.73 -21.78
CA ILE A 81 -9.15 -10.54 -22.13
C ILE A 81 -9.13 -10.34 -23.66
N ASN A 82 -8.97 -11.41 -24.42
CA ASN A 82 -8.87 -11.37 -25.88
C ASN A 82 -10.21 -11.13 -26.61
N LYS A 83 -11.33 -11.00 -25.89
CA LYS A 83 -12.61 -10.56 -26.49
C LYS A 83 -12.58 -9.09 -26.93
N TYR A 84 -11.69 -8.31 -26.37
CA TYR A 84 -11.63 -6.86 -26.55
C TYR A 84 -10.21 -6.42 -26.97
N ASP A 85 -10.14 -5.42 -27.80
CA ASP A 85 -8.87 -4.75 -28.17
C ASP A 85 -8.62 -3.50 -27.31
N PHE A 86 -8.73 -3.66 -25.98
CA PHE A 86 -8.50 -2.58 -25.03
C PHE A 86 -7.13 -2.67 -24.40
N PRO A 87 -6.52 -1.55 -24.01
CA PRO A 87 -5.30 -1.56 -23.22
C PRO A 87 -5.49 -2.33 -21.90
N ILE A 88 -4.48 -3.07 -21.49
CA ILE A 88 -4.51 -3.92 -20.31
C ILE A 88 -3.58 -3.34 -19.24
N LEU A 89 -4.12 -3.07 -18.05
CA LEU A 89 -3.34 -2.70 -16.87
C LEU A 89 -3.26 -3.88 -15.90
N PHE A 90 -2.09 -4.49 -15.81
CA PHE A 90 -1.80 -5.58 -14.88
C PHE A 90 -1.50 -5.04 -13.47
N GLU A 91 -2.24 -5.51 -12.49
CA GLU A 91 -2.07 -5.14 -11.08
C GLU A 91 -1.01 -6.01 -10.38
N GLY A 92 0.23 -5.57 -10.47
CA GLY A 92 1.40 -6.25 -9.94
C GLY A 92 2.03 -7.27 -10.90
N LEU A 93 3.29 -7.54 -10.66
CA LEU A 93 4.08 -8.52 -11.43
C LEU A 93 3.43 -9.92 -11.45
N HIS A 94 2.69 -10.23 -10.39
CA HIS A 94 2.05 -11.54 -10.22
C HIS A 94 0.85 -11.82 -11.12
N THR A 95 0.37 -10.82 -11.88
CA THR A 95 -0.74 -10.96 -12.82
C THR A 95 -0.30 -11.07 -14.28
N THR A 96 0.99 -10.96 -14.59
CA THR A 96 1.53 -10.83 -15.94
C THR A 96 1.73 -12.16 -16.69
N ILE A 97 1.19 -13.28 -16.20
CA ILE A 97 1.31 -14.60 -16.85
C ILE A 97 0.82 -14.60 -18.33
N PRO A 98 -0.25 -13.86 -18.72
CA PRO A 98 -0.67 -13.81 -20.12
C PRO A 98 0.40 -13.24 -21.06
N ILE A 99 1.23 -12.30 -20.59
CA ILE A 99 2.35 -11.74 -21.36
C ILE A 99 3.45 -12.81 -21.55
N GLN A 100 3.80 -13.53 -20.47
CA GLN A 100 4.82 -14.58 -20.52
C GLN A 100 4.45 -15.71 -21.50
N LEU A 101 3.17 -16.03 -21.61
CA LEU A 101 2.66 -17.07 -22.49
C LEU A 101 2.47 -16.61 -23.92
N GLU A 102 2.72 -15.33 -24.22
CA GLU A 102 2.52 -14.72 -25.56
C GLU A 102 1.11 -14.96 -26.14
N LYS A 103 0.09 -14.96 -25.24
CA LYS A 103 -1.29 -15.29 -25.58
C LYS A 103 -2.20 -14.06 -25.70
N LEU A 104 -1.65 -12.87 -25.83
CA LEU A 104 -2.40 -11.63 -26.03
C LEU A 104 -2.45 -11.28 -27.52
N ASN A 105 -3.56 -10.70 -27.98
CA ASN A 105 -3.83 -10.36 -29.38
C ASN A 105 -3.22 -9.00 -29.82
N GLY A 106 -2.12 -8.57 -29.22
CA GLY A 106 -1.44 -7.31 -29.55
C GLY A 106 -1.93 -6.09 -28.80
N GLN A 107 -2.79 -6.29 -27.79
CA GLN A 107 -3.23 -5.20 -26.90
C GLN A 107 -2.03 -4.54 -26.22
N LYS A 108 -2.10 -3.22 -26.03
CA LYS A 108 -1.09 -2.50 -25.24
C LYS A 108 -1.14 -2.93 -23.78
N THR A 109 0.01 -3.17 -23.21
CA THR A 109 0.13 -3.72 -21.86
C THR A 109 0.89 -2.79 -20.93
N TYR A 110 0.35 -2.58 -19.74
CA TYR A 110 0.95 -1.78 -18.69
C TYR A 110 0.97 -2.58 -17.40
N VAL A 111 1.97 -2.34 -16.55
CA VAL A 111 2.08 -3.00 -15.25
C VAL A 111 2.13 -1.95 -14.14
N ARG A 112 1.23 -2.07 -13.17
CA ARG A 112 1.30 -1.35 -11.89
C ARG A 112 2.20 -2.12 -10.94
N ALA A 113 3.44 -1.71 -10.78
CA ALA A 113 4.39 -2.34 -9.87
C ALA A 113 4.18 -1.80 -8.44
N HIS A 114 3.68 -2.64 -7.54
CA HIS A 114 3.43 -2.28 -6.15
C HIS A 114 4.68 -2.39 -5.26
N ASN A 115 5.67 -3.16 -5.71
CA ASN A 115 6.94 -3.39 -5.02
C ASN A 115 8.01 -3.83 -6.02
N ILE A 116 9.26 -3.76 -5.61
CA ILE A 116 10.31 -4.62 -6.18
C ILE A 116 10.12 -6.00 -5.54
N GLU A 117 9.32 -6.87 -6.17
CA GLU A 117 8.78 -8.09 -5.55
C GLU A 117 9.85 -9.00 -4.93
N HIS A 118 10.99 -9.19 -5.62
CA HIS A 118 12.05 -10.02 -5.08
C HIS A 118 12.69 -9.42 -3.80
N ASN A 119 12.75 -8.10 -3.66
CA ASN A 119 13.21 -7.44 -2.44
C ASN A 119 12.19 -7.59 -1.31
N PHE A 120 10.92 -7.49 -1.61
CA PHE A 120 9.84 -7.73 -0.66
C PHE A 120 9.92 -9.16 -0.09
N TYR A 121 10.07 -10.18 -0.96
CA TYR A 121 10.22 -11.58 -0.53
C TYR A 121 11.52 -11.83 0.25
N LYS A 122 12.62 -11.13 -0.06
CA LYS A 122 13.84 -11.14 0.77
C LYS A 122 13.59 -10.56 2.17
N GLY A 123 12.78 -9.51 2.26
CA GLY A 123 12.32 -8.94 3.52
C GLY A 123 11.52 -9.96 4.35
N LEU A 124 10.53 -10.63 3.72
CA LEU A 124 9.76 -11.70 4.37
C LEU A 124 10.67 -12.83 4.87
N ALA A 125 11.64 -13.24 4.07
CA ALA A 125 12.59 -14.28 4.48
C ALA A 125 13.45 -13.87 5.69
N LYS A 126 13.78 -12.59 5.84
CA LYS A 126 14.55 -12.07 6.99
C LYS A 126 13.74 -12.05 8.29
N SER A 127 12.45 -11.75 8.20
CA SER A 127 11.55 -11.64 9.36
C SER A 127 10.88 -12.97 9.75
N GLU A 128 10.98 -14.01 8.92
CA GLU A 128 10.34 -15.31 9.15
C GLU A 128 11.17 -16.21 10.09
N SER A 129 10.57 -16.64 11.18
CA SER A 129 11.18 -17.55 12.18
C SER A 129 11.16 -19.00 11.72
N ASN A 130 10.12 -19.43 10.99
CA ASN A 130 10.00 -20.80 10.50
C ASN A 130 10.98 -21.07 9.36
N VAL A 131 11.90 -22.02 9.55
CA VAL A 131 12.99 -22.33 8.61
C VAL A 131 12.48 -22.75 7.23
N PHE A 132 11.39 -23.53 7.15
CA PHE A 132 10.82 -23.98 5.88
C PHE A 132 10.20 -22.81 5.11
N LYS A 133 9.41 -21.98 5.77
CA LYS A 133 8.83 -20.77 5.16
C LYS A 133 9.92 -19.79 4.74
N ARG A 134 10.95 -19.60 5.57
CA ARG A 134 12.10 -18.74 5.25
C ARG A 134 12.83 -19.20 3.99
N ASN A 135 13.06 -20.50 3.84
CA ASN A 135 13.69 -21.06 2.64
C ASN A 135 12.78 -20.93 1.41
N PHE A 136 11.49 -21.14 1.56
CA PHE A 136 10.52 -20.87 0.50
C PHE A 136 10.58 -19.43 0.02
N PHE A 137 10.54 -18.45 0.93
CA PHE A 137 10.63 -17.03 0.55
C PHE A 137 11.95 -16.67 -0.13
N LYS A 138 13.08 -17.28 0.28
CA LYS A 138 14.36 -17.08 -0.42
C LYS A 138 14.33 -17.59 -1.85
N GLN A 139 13.80 -18.79 -2.07
CA GLN A 139 13.69 -19.38 -3.40
C GLN A 139 12.74 -18.57 -4.30
N GLU A 140 11.58 -18.18 -3.77
CA GLU A 140 10.63 -17.33 -4.50
C GLU A 140 11.22 -15.95 -4.83
N ALA A 141 12.01 -15.36 -3.95
CA ALA A 141 12.72 -14.12 -4.25
C ALA A 141 13.64 -14.26 -5.48
N GLU A 142 14.38 -15.37 -5.60
CA GLU A 142 15.25 -15.60 -6.77
C GLU A 142 14.45 -15.90 -8.05
N LYS A 143 13.31 -16.60 -7.95
CA LYS A 143 12.40 -16.80 -9.07
C LYS A 143 11.82 -15.45 -9.54
N LEU A 144 11.33 -14.62 -8.62
CA LEU A 144 10.79 -13.30 -8.90
C LEU A 144 11.82 -12.37 -9.53
N LYS A 145 13.08 -12.42 -9.06
CA LYS A 145 14.17 -11.63 -9.65
C LYS A 145 14.43 -11.97 -11.11
N ARG A 146 14.33 -13.26 -11.46
CA ARG A 146 14.44 -13.72 -12.87
C ARG A 146 13.21 -13.33 -13.67
N TYR A 147 12.03 -13.53 -13.12
CA TYR A 147 10.75 -13.24 -13.74
C TYR A 147 10.52 -11.76 -14.01
N GLU A 148 11.07 -10.87 -13.20
CA GLU A 148 10.95 -9.41 -13.33
C GLU A 148 11.34 -8.88 -14.73
N LYS A 149 12.15 -9.65 -15.49
CA LYS A 149 12.51 -9.32 -16.87
C LYS A 149 11.29 -9.25 -17.80
N ILE A 150 10.14 -9.81 -17.42
CA ILE A 150 8.88 -9.68 -18.18
C ILE A 150 8.49 -8.22 -18.41
N LEU A 151 8.95 -7.31 -17.56
CA LEU A 151 8.72 -5.87 -17.70
C LEU A 151 9.39 -5.24 -18.93
N LEU A 152 10.30 -5.96 -19.61
CA LEU A 152 10.84 -5.56 -20.92
C LEU A 152 9.81 -5.69 -22.05
N ASN A 153 8.80 -6.54 -21.86
CA ASN A 153 7.79 -6.88 -22.85
C ASN A 153 6.48 -6.09 -22.68
N VAL A 154 6.50 -4.97 -21.92
CA VAL A 154 5.32 -4.13 -21.69
C VAL A 154 5.52 -2.72 -22.24
N ASP A 155 4.43 -2.05 -22.60
CA ASP A 155 4.44 -0.67 -23.12
C ASP A 155 4.77 0.36 -22.04
N GLY A 156 4.52 0.05 -20.75
CA GLY A 156 4.86 0.92 -19.65
C GLY A 156 4.69 0.30 -18.27
N VAL A 157 5.42 0.89 -17.31
CA VAL A 157 5.38 0.49 -15.90
C VAL A 157 4.99 1.68 -15.06
N PHE A 158 4.00 1.52 -14.19
CA PHE A 158 3.60 2.52 -13.19
C PHE A 158 4.07 2.08 -11.82
N THR A 159 4.95 2.83 -11.20
CA THR A 159 5.46 2.55 -9.85
C THR A 159 4.77 3.41 -8.82
N ILE A 160 4.77 2.96 -7.59
CA ILE A 160 4.13 3.63 -6.46
C ILE A 160 5.09 4.49 -5.64
N SER A 161 6.40 4.40 -5.91
CA SER A 161 7.42 5.24 -5.28
C SER A 161 8.48 5.70 -6.28
N PRO A 162 9.14 6.86 -6.02
CA PRO A 162 10.28 7.32 -6.82
C PRO A 162 11.46 6.35 -6.81
N ASN A 163 11.71 5.66 -5.71
CA ASN A 163 12.80 4.68 -5.58
C ASN A 163 12.60 3.48 -6.51
N GLU A 164 11.38 2.96 -6.59
CA GLU A 164 11.04 1.89 -7.51
C GLU A 164 11.15 2.35 -8.96
N GLN A 165 10.74 3.60 -9.25
CA GLN A 165 10.92 4.17 -10.57
C GLN A 165 12.40 4.23 -10.97
N LYS A 166 13.28 4.74 -10.07
CA LYS A 166 14.74 4.77 -10.30
C LYS A 166 15.29 3.36 -10.55
N TYR A 167 14.87 2.40 -9.72
CA TYR A 167 15.29 1.00 -9.85
C TYR A 167 14.92 0.40 -11.21
N PHE A 168 13.64 0.44 -11.60
CA PHE A 168 13.19 -0.17 -12.85
C PHE A 168 13.77 0.52 -14.09
N ARG A 169 13.90 1.85 -14.07
CA ARG A 169 14.57 2.60 -15.14
C ARG A 169 16.04 2.22 -15.29
N LYS A 170 16.78 2.19 -14.18
CA LYS A 170 18.22 1.86 -14.19
C LYS A 170 18.46 0.42 -14.65
N LYS A 171 17.61 -0.52 -14.21
CA LYS A 171 17.85 -1.95 -14.42
C LYS A 171 17.36 -2.44 -15.78
N TYR A 172 16.26 -1.92 -16.28
CA TYR A 172 15.60 -2.43 -17.48
C TYR A 172 15.42 -1.39 -18.58
N GLY A 173 15.76 -0.12 -18.35
CA GLY A 173 15.55 0.95 -19.33
C GLY A 173 14.08 1.15 -19.71
N VAL A 174 13.15 0.57 -18.96
CA VAL A 174 11.73 0.55 -19.30
C VAL A 174 11.08 1.91 -19.15
N LYS A 175 10.05 2.17 -19.94
CA LYS A 175 9.20 3.34 -19.82
C LYS A 175 8.44 3.29 -18.48
N CYS A 176 9.03 3.89 -17.47
CA CYS A 176 8.52 3.84 -16.09
C CYS A 176 8.10 5.23 -15.62
N LYS A 177 6.91 5.32 -15.06
CA LYS A 177 6.35 6.55 -14.46
C LYS A 177 5.96 6.31 -13.02
N TYR A 178 6.34 7.25 -12.16
CA TYR A 178 5.85 7.31 -10.80
C TYR A 178 4.41 7.84 -10.79
N ILE A 179 3.51 7.07 -10.24
CA ILE A 179 2.11 7.41 -9.97
C ILE A 179 1.87 7.08 -8.50
N PRO A 180 1.57 8.04 -7.64
CA PRO A 180 1.30 7.78 -6.22
C PRO A 180 0.24 6.69 -6.00
N ALA A 181 0.25 6.07 -4.83
CA ALA A 181 -0.75 5.09 -4.46
C ALA A 181 -2.13 5.73 -4.36
N PHE A 182 -3.14 4.99 -4.83
CA PHE A 182 -4.54 5.38 -4.67
C PHE A 182 -5.03 5.05 -3.26
N HIS A 183 -5.79 5.95 -2.66
CA HIS A 183 -6.29 5.84 -1.29
C HIS A 183 -7.55 6.68 -1.11
N ASP A 184 -8.16 6.64 0.04
CA ASP A 184 -9.22 7.59 0.38
C ASP A 184 -8.65 9.00 0.57
N THR A 185 -9.40 10.01 0.12
CA THR A 185 -8.98 11.40 0.11
C THR A 185 -9.85 12.32 0.97
N GLU A 186 -10.76 11.78 1.73
CA GLU A 186 -11.55 12.60 2.63
C GLU A 186 -10.65 13.21 3.71
N ILE A 187 -10.42 14.53 3.58
CA ILE A 187 -9.71 15.30 4.61
C ILE A 187 -10.71 15.64 5.69
N HIS A 188 -10.54 15.06 6.86
CA HIS A 188 -11.30 15.47 8.03
C HIS A 188 -10.89 16.88 8.47
N THR A 189 -11.84 17.80 8.47
CA THR A 189 -11.61 19.22 8.75
C THR A 189 -11.79 19.59 10.22
N ASN A 190 -12.29 18.66 11.05
CA ASN A 190 -12.58 18.94 12.47
C ASN A 190 -11.32 18.73 13.36
N LEU A 191 -10.21 19.35 12.96
CA LEU A 191 -8.91 19.19 13.63
C LEU A 191 -8.60 20.29 14.67
N GLU A 192 -9.56 21.18 14.92
CA GLU A 192 -9.35 22.37 15.80
C GLU A 192 -9.24 22.03 17.28
N VAL A 193 -9.79 20.91 17.71
CA VAL A 193 -9.74 20.52 19.13
C VAL A 193 -8.39 19.88 19.45
N LYS A 194 -7.72 20.40 20.49
CA LYS A 194 -6.48 19.80 21.00
C LYS A 194 -6.75 18.34 21.43
N GLY A 195 -6.02 17.40 20.85
CA GLY A 195 -6.11 16.00 21.23
C GLY A 195 -5.45 15.72 22.60
N ASN A 196 -5.73 14.55 23.16
CA ASN A 196 -5.28 14.19 24.51
C ASN A 196 -4.40 12.95 24.60
N PHE A 197 -4.09 12.31 23.46
CA PHE A 197 -3.22 11.13 23.41
C PHE A 197 -2.38 11.06 22.13
N ILE A 198 -1.42 10.15 22.14
CA ILE A 198 -0.56 9.78 21.03
C ILE A 198 -1.14 8.50 20.40
N LEU A 199 -1.30 8.47 19.07
CA LEU A 199 -1.85 7.35 18.34
C LEU A 199 -0.79 6.65 17.49
N TYR A 200 -0.69 5.34 17.61
CA TYR A 200 -0.12 4.45 16.62
C TYR A 200 -1.21 3.54 16.08
N HIS A 201 -1.29 3.40 14.76
CA HIS A 201 -2.23 2.47 14.12
C HIS A 201 -1.52 1.54 13.12
N GLY A 202 -2.02 0.31 13.00
CA GLY A 202 -1.47 -0.64 12.04
C GLY A 202 -1.95 -2.06 12.29
N ASN A 203 -1.94 -2.87 11.23
CA ASN A 203 -2.28 -4.27 11.32
C ASN A 203 -1.16 -5.06 12.03
N VAL A 204 -1.37 -5.40 13.31
CA VAL A 204 -0.39 -6.14 14.13
C VAL A 204 -0.37 -7.65 13.88
N SER A 205 -1.08 -8.16 12.85
CA SER A 205 -0.80 -9.50 12.31
C SER A 205 0.49 -9.51 11.46
N VAL A 206 1.00 -8.32 11.09
CA VAL A 206 2.25 -8.13 10.34
C VAL A 206 3.39 -7.87 11.31
N SER A 207 4.43 -8.69 11.27
CA SER A 207 5.58 -8.62 12.18
C SER A 207 6.27 -7.26 12.24
N GLU A 208 6.32 -6.54 11.12
CA GLU A 208 6.87 -5.18 11.05
C GLU A 208 6.08 -4.18 11.90
N ASN A 209 4.74 -4.27 11.89
CA ASN A 209 3.90 -3.42 12.72
C ASN A 209 3.99 -3.80 14.21
N VAL A 210 4.18 -5.09 14.52
CA VAL A 210 4.47 -5.54 15.89
C VAL A 210 5.77 -4.93 16.38
N LYS A 211 6.84 -5.00 15.58
CA LYS A 211 8.13 -4.39 15.90
C LYS A 211 8.03 -2.89 16.15
N ALA A 212 7.28 -2.18 15.31
CA ALA A 212 7.03 -0.75 15.47
C ALA A 212 6.25 -0.44 16.75
N ALA A 213 5.21 -1.22 17.07
CA ALA A 213 4.45 -1.06 18.30
C ALA A 213 5.30 -1.33 19.56
N LEU A 214 6.14 -2.38 19.55
CA LEU A 214 7.06 -2.68 20.66
C LEU A 214 8.10 -1.58 20.85
N PHE A 215 8.64 -1.03 19.77
CA PHE A 215 9.53 0.14 19.85
C PHE A 215 8.85 1.34 20.52
N LEU A 216 7.58 1.61 20.18
CA LEU A 216 6.83 2.71 20.78
C LEU A 216 6.47 2.43 22.25
N ILE A 217 6.12 1.20 22.61
CA ILE A 217 5.92 0.81 24.01
C ILE A 217 7.19 1.09 24.80
N ASP A 218 8.33 0.63 24.32
CA ASP A 218 9.62 0.85 24.99
C ASP A 218 10.04 2.33 25.04
N THR A 219 9.58 3.14 24.08
CA THR A 219 9.79 4.59 24.05
C THR A 219 8.96 5.31 25.12
N TYR A 220 7.68 4.95 25.26
CA TYR A 220 6.72 5.73 26.07
C TYR A 220 6.41 5.13 27.44
N LYS A 221 6.83 3.89 27.75
CA LYS A 221 6.45 3.16 28.98
C LYS A 221 6.72 3.91 30.27
N ASP A 222 7.82 4.64 30.35
CA ASP A 222 8.25 5.39 31.54
C ASP A 222 7.91 6.88 31.44
N SER A 223 7.07 7.29 30.48
CA SER A 223 6.65 8.67 30.28
C SER A 223 5.25 8.94 30.86
N ILE A 224 4.91 10.23 30.96
CA ILE A 224 3.57 10.69 31.36
C ILE A 224 2.57 10.66 30.18
N TYR A 225 3.03 10.37 28.96
CA TYR A 225 2.25 10.47 27.75
C TYR A 225 1.34 9.26 27.56
N GLN A 226 0.09 9.49 27.18
CA GLN A 226 -0.86 8.42 26.87
C GLN A 226 -0.65 7.91 25.44
N LEU A 227 -0.26 6.65 25.27
CA LEU A 227 -0.12 5.99 23.98
C LEU A 227 -1.29 5.04 23.73
N VAL A 228 -1.95 5.19 22.57
CA VAL A 228 -2.97 4.29 22.07
C VAL A 228 -2.40 3.52 20.87
N ILE A 229 -2.42 2.20 20.94
CA ILE A 229 -2.05 1.30 19.83
C ILE A 229 -3.35 0.71 19.27
N ALA A 230 -3.69 1.08 18.04
CA ALA A 230 -4.94 0.70 17.39
C ALA A 230 -4.73 -0.33 16.26
N SER A 231 -5.49 -1.43 16.29
CA SER A 231 -5.46 -2.48 15.27
C SER A 231 -6.75 -3.29 15.26
N SER A 232 -7.13 -3.82 14.07
CA SER A 232 -8.21 -4.81 13.94
C SER A 232 -7.80 -6.22 14.35
N TYR A 233 -6.54 -6.44 14.66
CA TYR A 233 -5.99 -7.74 15.07
C TYR A 233 -5.36 -7.61 16.45
N VAL A 234 -5.47 -8.66 17.25
CA VAL A 234 -4.77 -8.77 18.53
C VAL A 234 -3.48 -9.58 18.30
N ASN A 235 -2.42 -9.17 18.97
CA ASN A 235 -1.15 -9.90 19.01
C ASN A 235 -0.80 -10.16 20.48
N ASP A 236 -0.63 -11.43 20.84
CA ASP A 236 -0.43 -11.85 22.24
C ASP A 236 0.82 -11.23 22.87
N GLN A 237 1.91 -11.10 22.13
CA GLN A 237 3.14 -10.47 22.60
C GLN A 237 2.90 -9.00 22.97
N LEU A 238 2.16 -8.26 22.12
CA LEU A 238 1.80 -6.87 22.39
C LEU A 238 0.82 -6.75 23.57
N ALA A 239 -0.17 -7.64 23.64
CA ALA A 239 -1.15 -7.64 24.73
C ALA A 239 -0.45 -7.83 26.09
N ILE A 240 0.46 -8.79 26.19
CA ILE A 240 1.26 -9.05 27.41
C ILE A 240 2.12 -7.84 27.77
N GLU A 241 2.70 -7.15 26.79
CA GLU A 241 3.56 -6.00 27.08
C GLU A 241 2.75 -4.77 27.48
N ILE A 242 1.65 -4.47 26.80
CA ILE A 242 0.80 -3.31 27.07
C ILE A 242 0.24 -3.30 28.49
N VAL A 243 -0.24 -4.45 29.01
CA VAL A 243 -0.85 -4.52 30.35
C VAL A 243 0.11 -4.19 31.49
N LYS A 244 1.42 -4.16 31.24
CA LYS A 244 2.43 -3.77 32.23
C LYS A 244 2.48 -2.25 32.48
N HIS A 245 1.88 -1.44 31.57
CA HIS A 245 2.06 0.00 31.55
C HIS A 245 0.72 0.75 31.60
N LYS A 246 0.50 1.56 32.64
CA LYS A 246 -0.78 2.27 32.88
C LYS A 246 -1.09 3.36 31.84
N ASN A 247 -0.07 3.89 31.20
CA ASN A 247 -0.16 4.95 30.20
C ASN A 247 -0.24 4.43 28.75
N ILE A 248 -0.27 3.10 28.54
CA ILE A 248 -0.34 2.49 27.22
C ILE A 248 -1.59 1.61 27.15
N ARG A 249 -2.38 1.76 26.08
CA ARG A 249 -3.59 0.96 25.88
C ARG A 249 -3.70 0.45 24.45
N PHE A 250 -4.29 -0.73 24.31
CA PHE A 250 -4.70 -1.27 23.02
C PHE A 250 -6.14 -0.86 22.71
N HIS A 251 -6.39 -0.48 21.46
CA HIS A 251 -7.74 -0.21 20.95
C HIS A 251 -8.02 -1.17 19.80
N SER A 252 -9.03 -2.03 19.97
CA SER A 252 -9.47 -2.97 18.92
C SER A 252 -10.38 -2.25 17.95
N LEU A 253 -9.89 -2.03 16.72
CA LEU A 253 -10.63 -1.33 15.66
C LEU A 253 -11.82 -2.15 15.17
N GLN A 254 -13.01 -1.56 15.19
CA GLN A 254 -14.25 -2.16 14.74
C GLN A 254 -14.61 -1.76 13.30
N GLY A 255 -13.80 -0.93 12.66
CA GLY A 255 -13.99 -0.47 11.30
C GLY A 255 -13.27 0.85 11.03
N GLU A 256 -13.56 1.43 9.87
CA GLU A 256 -12.92 2.66 9.40
C GLU A 256 -13.37 3.88 10.21
N ASP A 257 -14.66 4.00 10.51
CA ASP A 257 -15.21 5.09 11.32
C ASP A 257 -14.61 5.13 12.73
N ASP A 258 -14.21 3.99 13.26
CA ASP A 258 -13.59 3.88 14.57
C ASP A 258 -12.15 4.44 14.54
N LEU A 259 -11.41 4.15 13.48
CA LEU A 259 -10.08 4.73 13.25
C LEU A 259 -10.17 6.25 13.03
N ASN A 260 -11.17 6.71 12.28
CA ASN A 260 -11.39 8.14 12.01
C ASN A 260 -11.62 8.91 13.33
N ARG A 261 -12.45 8.37 14.23
CA ARG A 261 -12.64 8.94 15.59
C ARG A 261 -11.34 8.99 16.40
N LEU A 262 -10.47 8.00 16.27
CA LEU A 262 -9.16 8.04 16.91
C LEU A 262 -8.28 9.16 16.34
N PHE A 263 -8.27 9.36 15.02
CA PHE A 263 -7.53 10.46 14.39
C PHE A 263 -8.02 11.84 14.86
N GLU A 264 -9.32 12.04 14.96
CA GLU A 264 -9.94 13.29 15.45
C GLU A 264 -9.50 13.62 16.88
N ASN A 265 -9.40 12.61 17.73
CA ASN A 265 -9.10 12.77 19.16
C ASN A 265 -7.60 12.68 19.50
N ALA A 266 -6.78 12.09 18.64
CA ALA A 266 -5.34 12.05 18.83
C ALA A 266 -4.73 13.44 18.58
N HIS A 267 -3.72 13.80 19.37
CA HIS A 267 -2.95 15.03 19.16
C HIS A 267 -1.76 14.77 18.24
N ILE A 268 -1.09 13.66 18.45
CA ILE A 268 0.10 13.25 17.72
C ILE A 268 -0.08 11.83 17.20
N ASN A 269 0.29 11.61 15.95
CA ASN A 269 0.36 10.29 15.35
C ASN A 269 1.83 9.89 15.21
N VAL A 270 2.20 8.71 15.70
CA VAL A 270 3.58 8.22 15.68
C VAL A 270 3.70 7.04 14.73
N LEU A 271 4.56 7.15 13.73
CA LEU A 271 4.65 6.19 12.62
C LEU A 271 6.09 5.71 12.37
N PRO A 272 6.73 4.99 13.31
CA PRO A 272 8.01 4.34 12.99
C PRO A 272 7.79 3.15 12.06
N THR A 273 8.75 2.90 11.17
CA THR A 273 8.90 1.66 10.41
C THR A 273 10.37 1.28 10.32
N PHE A 274 10.67 -0.01 10.15
CA PHE A 274 12.03 -0.53 10.04
C PHE A 274 12.27 -1.21 8.69
N GLN A 275 11.34 -1.00 7.75
CA GLN A 275 11.45 -1.45 6.36
C GLN A 275 11.33 -0.27 5.41
N ASN A 276 12.28 -0.19 4.47
CA ASN A 276 12.27 0.84 3.41
C ASN A 276 11.57 0.36 2.14
N THR A 277 10.50 -0.44 2.28
CA THR A 277 9.75 -1.01 1.14
C THR A 277 8.25 -0.84 1.34
N GLY A 278 7.52 -0.88 0.23
CA GLY A 278 6.07 -0.88 0.23
C GLY A 278 5.42 0.49 0.24
N ILE A 279 4.11 0.47 0.05
CA ILE A 279 3.26 1.67 -0.02
C ILE A 279 3.18 2.32 1.36
N LYS A 280 3.44 3.60 1.43
CA LYS A 280 3.34 4.40 2.67
C LYS A 280 1.90 4.91 2.90
N LEU A 281 0.88 4.08 2.62
CA LEU A 281 -0.54 4.43 2.80
C LEU A 281 -0.86 4.86 4.23
N LYS A 282 -0.21 4.25 5.22
CA LYS A 282 -0.38 4.64 6.62
C LYS A 282 -0.02 6.12 6.84
N LEU A 283 1.09 6.57 6.24
CA LEU A 283 1.52 7.96 6.30
C LEU A 283 0.52 8.88 5.59
N LEU A 284 0.13 8.55 4.38
CA LEU A 284 -0.87 9.32 3.63
C LEU A 284 -2.17 9.44 4.41
N ASN A 285 -2.75 8.32 4.85
CA ASN A 285 -3.98 8.31 5.62
C ASN A 285 -3.90 9.19 6.86
N THR A 286 -2.78 9.09 7.61
CA THR A 286 -2.56 9.92 8.79
C THR A 286 -2.45 11.41 8.44
N LEU A 287 -1.83 11.77 7.32
CA LEU A 287 -1.71 13.17 6.89
C LEU A 287 -3.05 13.75 6.40
N TYR A 288 -3.94 12.92 5.86
CA TYR A 288 -5.29 13.34 5.49
C TYR A 288 -6.20 13.54 6.71
N GLN A 289 -6.07 12.69 7.73
CA GLN A 289 -7.06 12.59 8.80
C GLN A 289 -6.59 13.05 10.18
N GLY A 290 -5.28 12.95 10.45
CA GLY A 290 -4.71 13.24 11.77
C GLY A 290 -4.10 14.64 11.91
N LYS A 291 -3.76 14.99 13.14
CA LYS A 291 -3.10 16.26 13.48
C LYS A 291 -1.58 16.18 13.23
N PHE A 292 -0.76 16.26 14.26
CA PHE A 292 0.69 16.17 14.13
C PHE A 292 1.15 14.75 13.81
N VAL A 293 2.26 14.63 13.06
CA VAL A 293 2.84 13.34 12.69
C VAL A 293 4.32 13.34 13.05
N ILE A 294 4.75 12.33 13.83
CA ILE A 294 6.16 12.02 14.06
C ILE A 294 6.47 10.71 13.35
N ALA A 295 7.48 10.71 12.49
CA ALA A 295 7.86 9.52 11.73
C ALA A 295 9.38 9.43 11.60
N ASN A 296 9.90 8.21 11.36
CA ASN A 296 11.32 8.02 11.11
C ASN A 296 11.67 8.07 9.62
N ASP A 297 12.95 8.14 9.30
CA ASP A 297 13.46 8.22 7.92
C ASP A 297 12.88 7.14 7.03
N PHE A 298 12.84 5.90 7.48
CA PHE A 298 12.27 4.80 6.70
C PHE A 298 10.79 4.97 6.34
N MET A 299 10.05 5.79 7.10
CA MET A 299 8.67 6.10 6.80
C MET A 299 8.52 7.24 5.79
N ILE A 300 9.37 8.27 5.87
CA ILE A 300 9.17 9.52 5.14
C ILE A 300 10.13 9.73 3.96
N ASP A 301 11.34 9.16 3.98
CA ASP A 301 12.33 9.39 2.93
C ASP A 301 11.83 9.03 1.53
N ASP A 302 12.09 9.88 0.56
CA ASP A 302 11.69 9.78 -0.84
C ASP A 302 10.17 9.69 -1.07
N THR A 303 9.34 10.13 -0.10
CA THR A 303 7.90 10.17 -0.26
C THR A 303 7.40 11.48 -0.86
N GLY A 304 8.14 12.58 -0.69
CA GLY A 304 7.70 13.95 -0.99
C GLY A 304 6.76 14.52 0.09
N LEU A 305 6.69 13.86 1.25
CA LEU A 305 5.84 14.22 2.40
C LEU A 305 6.66 14.62 3.63
N GLU A 306 7.99 14.68 3.50
CA GLU A 306 8.93 14.92 4.60
C GLU A 306 8.62 16.22 5.35
N SER A 307 8.27 17.29 4.61
CA SER A 307 7.95 18.59 5.19
C SER A 307 6.63 18.65 5.98
N LEU A 308 5.83 17.60 5.90
CA LEU A 308 4.54 17.47 6.62
C LEU A 308 4.68 16.70 7.94
N CYS A 309 5.88 16.20 8.26
CA CYS A 309 6.15 15.35 9.41
C CYS A 309 7.29 15.91 10.27
N GLU A 310 7.23 15.65 11.56
CA GLU A 310 8.39 15.78 12.43
C GLU A 310 9.22 14.49 12.36
N LYS A 311 10.52 14.64 12.11
CA LYS A 311 11.42 13.52 11.96
C LYS A 311 11.99 13.10 13.32
N ALA A 312 11.96 11.78 13.59
CA ALA A 312 12.56 11.16 14.77
C ALA A 312 13.00 9.72 14.45
N ASN A 313 14.26 9.38 14.78
CA ASN A 313 14.83 8.06 14.50
C ASN A 313 15.15 7.27 15.78
N THR A 314 15.29 7.94 16.92
CA THR A 314 15.59 7.34 18.22
C THR A 314 14.45 7.56 19.21
N LYS A 315 14.43 6.79 20.29
CA LYS A 315 13.42 6.94 21.37
C LYS A 315 13.45 8.36 21.94
N GLU A 316 14.63 8.88 22.17
CA GLU A 316 14.87 10.21 22.75
C GLU A 316 14.34 11.29 21.81
N GLU A 317 14.55 11.15 20.49
CA GLU A 317 13.99 12.08 19.50
C GLU A 317 12.47 12.02 19.47
N PHE A 318 11.86 10.80 19.51
CA PHE A 318 10.40 10.66 19.61
C PHE A 318 9.84 11.35 20.85
N LEU A 319 10.46 11.18 22.02
CA LEU A 319 10.03 11.83 23.26
C LEU A 319 10.19 13.36 23.18
N THR A 320 11.30 13.84 22.64
CA THR A 320 11.57 15.27 22.46
C THR A 320 10.54 15.92 21.54
N LYS A 321 10.29 15.31 20.37
CA LYS A 321 9.28 15.79 19.43
C LYS A 321 7.86 15.72 19.99
N THR A 322 7.57 14.70 20.75
CA THR A 322 6.28 14.60 21.47
C THR A 322 6.08 15.76 22.42
N LYS A 323 7.06 16.09 23.25
CA LYS A 323 7.02 17.22 24.16
C LYS A 323 6.80 18.54 23.42
N GLU A 324 7.58 18.78 22.35
CA GLU A 324 7.47 20.00 21.54
C GLU A 324 6.07 20.17 20.91
N LEU A 325 5.45 19.07 20.47
CA LEU A 325 4.16 19.11 19.78
C LEU A 325 2.98 19.18 20.72
N LEU A 326 3.05 18.58 21.92
CA LEU A 326 1.96 18.63 22.90
C LEU A 326 1.64 20.05 23.38
N ASP A 327 2.62 20.94 23.35
CA ASP A 327 2.45 22.35 23.72
C ASP A 327 1.91 23.21 22.56
N LYS A 328 1.91 22.68 21.32
CA LYS A 328 1.43 23.39 20.13
C LYS A 328 -0.06 23.17 19.90
N THR A 329 -0.74 24.21 19.45
CA THR A 329 -2.07 24.10 18.87
C THR A 329 -1.94 23.72 17.40
N PHE A 330 -2.81 22.84 16.92
CA PHE A 330 -2.84 22.48 15.51
C PHE A 330 -3.49 23.62 14.70
N ASP A 331 -2.69 24.40 13.99
CA ASP A 331 -3.14 25.59 13.25
C ASP A 331 -3.82 25.17 11.93
N PRO A 332 -5.01 25.73 11.59
CA PRO A 332 -5.66 25.57 10.28
C PRO A 332 -4.73 25.84 9.07
N LYS A 333 -3.73 26.71 9.20
CA LYS A 333 -2.72 26.94 8.16
C LYS A 333 -1.91 25.70 7.81
N ILE A 334 -1.73 24.79 8.77
CA ILE A 334 -1.08 23.49 8.52
C ILE A 334 -1.93 22.66 7.55
N VAL A 335 -3.26 22.69 7.71
CA VAL A 335 -4.21 22.00 6.82
C VAL A 335 -4.09 22.51 5.40
N GLU A 336 -4.04 23.84 5.22
CA GLU A 336 -3.90 24.43 3.89
C GLU A 336 -2.56 24.08 3.22
N THR A 337 -1.48 24.06 3.98
CA THR A 337 -0.16 23.60 3.48
C THR A 337 -0.21 22.14 3.09
N ARG A 338 -0.83 21.28 3.91
CA ARG A 338 -1.04 19.87 3.60
C ARG A 338 -1.85 19.66 2.33
N LYS A 339 -2.99 20.37 2.17
CA LYS A 339 -3.83 20.29 0.97
C LYS A 339 -3.04 20.53 -0.31
N LYS A 340 -2.18 21.55 -0.32
CA LYS A 340 -1.34 21.89 -1.49
C LYS A 340 -0.37 20.74 -1.85
N ILE A 341 0.29 20.13 -0.86
CA ILE A 341 1.24 19.05 -1.09
C ILE A 341 0.50 17.75 -1.42
N LEU A 342 -0.57 17.42 -0.66
CA LEU A 342 -1.36 16.21 -0.83
C LEU A 342 -2.16 16.20 -2.14
N HIS A 343 -2.38 17.35 -2.79
CA HIS A 343 -2.97 17.40 -4.12
C HIS A 343 -2.20 16.54 -5.14
N ASN A 344 -0.88 16.46 -5.03
CA ASN A 344 -0.04 15.62 -5.89
C ASN A 344 -0.26 14.11 -5.68
N PHE A 345 -0.88 13.74 -4.56
CA PHE A 345 -1.24 12.37 -4.19
C PHE A 345 -2.72 12.08 -4.41
N SER A 346 -3.47 13.02 -4.99
CA SER A 346 -4.88 12.84 -5.31
C SER A 346 -5.10 11.65 -6.25
N PRO A 347 -6.01 10.71 -5.91
CA PRO A 347 -6.40 9.62 -6.80
C PRO A 347 -6.88 10.10 -8.16
N ILE A 348 -7.61 11.19 -8.22
CA ILE A 348 -8.10 11.78 -9.49
C ILE A 348 -6.93 12.23 -10.36
N GLU A 349 -5.95 12.96 -9.79
CA GLU A 349 -4.77 13.40 -10.55
C GLU A 349 -3.89 12.21 -10.96
N SER A 350 -3.78 11.19 -10.11
CA SER A 350 -3.09 9.94 -10.43
C SER A 350 -3.80 9.18 -11.56
N ALA A 351 -5.13 9.13 -11.56
CA ALA A 351 -5.93 8.50 -12.62
C ALA A 351 -5.81 9.24 -13.94
N LYS A 352 -5.87 10.58 -13.95
CA LYS A 352 -5.62 11.39 -15.16
C LYS A 352 -4.27 11.09 -15.78
N LYS A 353 -3.20 11.01 -14.97
CA LYS A 353 -1.85 10.63 -15.46
C LYS A 353 -1.82 9.25 -16.10
N ILE A 354 -2.53 8.26 -15.53
CA ILE A 354 -2.65 6.92 -16.11
C ILE A 354 -3.39 6.98 -17.45
N ILE A 355 -4.53 7.66 -17.50
CA ILE A 355 -5.34 7.83 -18.71
C ILE A 355 -4.53 8.50 -19.82
N ASP A 356 -3.86 9.60 -19.52
CA ASP A 356 -3.02 10.30 -20.48
C ASP A 356 -1.93 9.40 -21.09
N ILE A 357 -1.27 8.58 -20.27
CA ILE A 357 -0.21 7.69 -20.76
C ILE A 357 -0.78 6.55 -21.60
N ILE A 358 -1.90 5.98 -21.21
CA ILE A 358 -2.53 4.85 -21.88
C ILE A 358 -3.19 5.31 -23.19
N LEU A 359 -3.93 6.42 -23.18
CA LEU A 359 -4.74 6.85 -24.32
C LEU A 359 -4.04 7.83 -25.27
N THR A 360 -3.07 8.66 -24.79
CA THR A 360 -2.43 9.69 -25.66
C THR A 360 -1.45 9.07 -26.66
N ARG A 361 -0.93 7.88 -26.43
CA ARG A 361 -0.06 7.19 -27.40
C ARG A 361 -0.77 6.73 -28.66
N ASP A 362 -2.10 6.67 -28.66
CA ASP A 362 -2.88 6.32 -29.86
C ASP A 362 -3.12 7.50 -30.78
N ARG A 363 -2.88 8.76 -30.34
CA ARG A 363 -3.07 9.95 -31.17
C ARG A 363 -1.89 10.26 -32.12
N HIS A 364 -0.75 9.64 -31.94
CA HIS A 364 0.43 9.82 -32.80
C HIS A 364 0.60 8.76 -33.88
N LEU A 365 -0.40 7.89 -34.07
CA LEU A 365 -0.43 6.84 -35.10
C LEU A 365 -1.64 6.98 -36.04
N LYS A 366 -2.24 8.16 -36.12
CA LYS A 366 -3.23 8.50 -37.16
C LYS A 366 -2.70 9.57 -38.09
#